data_4f5c12b120748874256ff741b2b53ccb
#
_entry.id   4f5c12b120748874256ff741b2b53ccb
#
_cell.length_a   1.000
_cell.length_b   1.000
_cell.length_c   1.000
_cell.angle_alpha   90.00
_cell.angle_beta   90.00
_cell.angle_gamma   90.00
#
_symmetry.space_group_name_H-M   'P 1'
#
loop_
_entity.id
_entity.type
_entity.pdbx_description
1 polymer ?
#
loop_
_entity_poly.entity_id
_entity_poly.type
_entity_poly.pdbx_seq_one_letter_code
_entity_poly.pdbx_strand_id
1 'polypeptide(L)'
;MASNYKVADYLLDRLAQVGIRHLFGVPGDFNLHFLDHVISHPVIQWMGCANELNAAYAADGYARVMPAAALLTTAGVGELSAINGIAGSFAEYLPIIHIVGTPALRSQKAGELLHHSFGDGDFNHFARMAKEVACAHTSLTAENAASEIDRLLVAALYQRRPVYLQLPSDVGEAELTSQSGALALSQPMLSPTSLQAFIEAARQKLQSAHRVALLADFLADRFGARQALNHWLAEVNLPHSTLLMGKGLLDETHPMLIGTYAGAASDASVREYIEEADVLITVGVWFVDTITAGFSQHITQDNCIDVQPEQVRIGRQVFSQIPMLAAVNALHELCLSLQGEWQQPVITHPIPALPFDNLLSQQAFWYHIQHFLRPDDIVVTDQGTSSFGAATLRLPSGCTFVTQSLWGSIGFSLPAAYGAQLAQPQRRVILLVGDGAAQLTIQELGSMLRDGLTPIIFLLNNHGYTVERAIHGPQQPYNDIAEWDWTQLPQALAVDKASLTCRVTQADELQQVLTKIENCQQLAFIEVMLPPMDMPELMVNVAKSIQARNAAI
;
A
#
# COMPACT_ATOMS: atom_id res chain seq x y z
N MET A 1 30.47 -31.04 12.03
CA MET A 1 29.92 -31.53 10.76
C MET A 1 29.40 -30.31 10.05
N ALA A 2 29.87 -30.04 8.83
CA ALA A 2 29.26 -28.96 8.05
C ALA A 2 27.79 -29.34 7.85
N SER A 3 26.85 -28.52 8.29
CA SER A 3 25.43 -28.71 7.99
C SER A 3 25.30 -28.71 6.48
N ASN A 4 24.72 -29.74 5.89
CA ASN A 4 24.46 -29.78 4.46
C ASN A 4 23.54 -28.58 4.13
N TYR A 5 24.07 -27.59 3.40
CA TYR A 5 23.36 -26.41 3.00
C TYR A 5 22.29 -26.78 1.95
N LYS A 6 21.05 -26.40 2.18
CA LYS A 6 19.90 -26.87 1.40
C LYS A 6 19.28 -25.75 0.56
N VAL A 7 18.42 -26.11 -0.37
CA VAL A 7 17.62 -25.13 -1.16
C VAL A 7 16.81 -24.21 -0.25
N ALA A 8 16.22 -24.76 0.82
CA ALA A 8 15.49 -23.97 1.82
C ALA A 8 16.36 -22.88 2.47
N ASP A 9 17.59 -23.24 2.88
CA ASP A 9 18.54 -22.30 3.49
C ASP A 9 18.93 -21.20 2.50
N TYR A 10 19.19 -21.59 1.24
CA TYR A 10 19.51 -20.64 0.17
C TYR A 10 18.38 -19.62 -0.06
N LEU A 11 17.14 -20.08 -0.14
CA LEU A 11 15.99 -19.19 -0.31
C LEU A 11 15.88 -18.20 0.85
N LEU A 12 16.03 -18.64 2.09
CA LEU A 12 15.97 -17.80 3.28
C LEU A 12 17.12 -16.78 3.32
N ASP A 13 18.34 -17.20 3.01
CA ASP A 13 19.49 -16.28 2.90
C ASP A 13 19.25 -15.20 1.84
N ARG A 14 18.67 -15.56 0.69
CA ARG A 14 18.34 -14.62 -0.38
C ARG A 14 17.24 -13.64 0.03
N LEU A 15 16.19 -14.10 0.72
CA LEU A 15 15.18 -13.20 1.30
C LEU A 15 15.81 -12.23 2.30
N ALA A 16 16.71 -12.72 3.16
CA ALA A 16 17.43 -11.86 4.11
C ALA A 16 18.32 -10.82 3.43
N GLN A 17 19.01 -11.18 2.32
CA GLN A 17 19.85 -10.27 1.55
C GLN A 17 19.06 -9.11 0.93
N VAL A 18 17.83 -9.33 0.48
CA VAL A 18 16.97 -8.27 -0.06
C VAL A 18 16.22 -7.47 1.00
N GLY A 19 16.53 -7.68 2.28
CA GLY A 19 16.01 -6.89 3.39
C GLY A 19 14.75 -7.43 4.06
N ILE A 20 14.24 -8.59 3.64
CA ILE A 20 13.10 -9.25 4.30
C ILE A 20 13.55 -9.81 5.65
N ARG A 21 12.72 -9.62 6.68
CA ARG A 21 12.97 -10.10 8.04
C ARG A 21 11.84 -11.00 8.57
N HIS A 22 10.67 -10.93 7.95
CA HIS A 22 9.47 -11.63 8.38
C HIS A 22 8.86 -12.41 7.20
N LEU A 23 8.42 -13.63 7.47
CA LEU A 23 7.70 -14.48 6.53
C LEU A 23 6.28 -14.68 7.06
N PHE A 24 5.30 -14.16 6.33
CA PHE A 24 3.88 -14.26 6.68
C PHE A 24 3.27 -15.55 6.11
N GLY A 25 2.26 -16.12 6.75
CA GLY A 25 1.57 -17.25 6.17
C GLY A 25 0.76 -18.08 7.15
N VAL A 26 0.36 -19.25 6.66
CA VAL A 26 -0.36 -20.29 7.42
C VAL A 26 0.35 -21.62 7.19
N PRO A 27 0.61 -22.42 8.26
CA PRO A 27 1.25 -23.71 8.10
C PRO A 27 0.31 -24.71 7.40
N GLY A 28 0.89 -25.56 6.55
CA GLY A 28 0.24 -26.69 5.93
C GLY A 28 1.25 -27.81 5.72
N ASP A 29 0.80 -29.06 5.58
CA ASP A 29 1.67 -30.22 5.54
C ASP A 29 2.75 -30.16 4.45
N PHE A 30 2.48 -29.55 3.31
CA PHE A 30 3.46 -29.39 2.22
C PHE A 30 4.52 -28.32 2.47
N ASN A 31 4.38 -27.50 3.52
CA ASN A 31 5.36 -26.46 3.83
C ASN A 31 6.05 -26.62 5.21
N LEU A 32 5.70 -27.65 6.00
CA LEU A 32 6.24 -27.84 7.36
C LEU A 32 7.76 -27.99 7.38
N HIS A 33 8.33 -28.78 6.48
CA HIS A 33 9.80 -28.94 6.40
C HIS A 33 10.50 -27.61 6.10
N PHE A 34 9.93 -26.78 5.23
CA PHE A 34 10.46 -25.44 4.99
C PHE A 34 10.33 -24.53 6.23
N LEU A 35 9.23 -24.65 6.98
CA LEU A 35 9.06 -23.93 8.24
C LEU A 35 10.09 -24.30 9.31
N ASP A 36 10.56 -25.55 9.36
CA ASP A 36 11.65 -25.95 10.27
C ASP A 36 12.94 -25.15 9.97
N HIS A 37 13.25 -24.92 8.68
CA HIS A 37 14.35 -24.05 8.28
C HIS A 37 14.10 -22.59 8.66
N VAL A 38 12.87 -22.09 8.47
CA VAL A 38 12.51 -20.70 8.89
C VAL A 38 12.72 -20.52 10.38
N ILE A 39 12.26 -21.45 11.22
CA ILE A 39 12.40 -21.38 12.68
C ILE A 39 13.88 -21.41 13.11
N SER A 40 14.73 -22.10 12.35
CA SER A 40 16.16 -22.22 12.61
C SER A 40 16.98 -21.05 12.04
N HIS A 41 16.39 -20.24 11.17
CA HIS A 41 17.10 -19.18 10.46
C HIS A 41 17.39 -17.97 11.37
N PRO A 42 18.63 -17.42 11.37
CA PRO A 42 19.03 -16.38 12.32
C PRO A 42 18.38 -15.00 12.08
N VAL A 43 17.80 -14.78 10.90
CA VAL A 43 17.31 -13.45 10.46
C VAL A 43 15.81 -13.45 10.16
N ILE A 44 15.32 -14.46 9.46
CA ILE A 44 13.91 -14.55 9.06
C ILE A 44 13.08 -15.08 10.23
N GLN A 45 12.01 -14.37 10.56
CA GLN A 45 11.05 -14.76 11.60
C GLN A 45 9.73 -15.19 10.97
N TRP A 46 9.16 -16.27 11.49
CA TRP A 46 7.83 -16.72 11.10
C TRP A 46 6.72 -15.89 11.76
N MET A 47 5.80 -15.39 10.93
CA MET A 47 4.63 -14.62 11.38
C MET A 47 3.37 -15.35 10.92
N GLY A 48 2.86 -16.23 11.76
CA GLY A 48 1.61 -16.95 11.49
C GLY A 48 0.40 -16.03 11.55
N CYS A 49 -0.40 -16.01 10.49
CA CYS A 49 -1.61 -15.21 10.35
C CYS A 49 -2.87 -16.07 10.55
N ALA A 50 -4.02 -15.42 10.74
CA ALA A 50 -5.30 -16.09 11.00
C ALA A 50 -5.84 -16.84 9.76
N ASN A 51 -5.50 -16.36 8.57
CA ASN A 51 -5.77 -17.01 7.28
C ASN A 51 -4.81 -16.44 6.22
N GLU A 52 -4.79 -17.03 5.02
CA GLU A 52 -3.81 -16.68 3.99
C GLU A 52 -4.13 -15.36 3.26
N LEU A 53 -5.40 -14.94 3.23
CA LEU A 53 -5.77 -13.61 2.75
C LEU A 53 -5.21 -12.52 3.68
N ASN A 54 -5.37 -12.69 4.99
CA ASN A 54 -4.79 -11.80 5.98
C ASN A 54 -3.27 -11.79 5.88
N ALA A 55 -2.64 -12.97 5.68
CA ALA A 55 -1.19 -13.07 5.49
C ALA A 55 -0.72 -12.30 4.23
N ALA A 56 -1.47 -12.38 3.13
CA ALA A 56 -1.17 -11.63 1.91
C ALA A 56 -1.30 -10.11 2.12
N TYR A 57 -2.34 -9.65 2.84
CA TYR A 57 -2.49 -8.24 3.19
C TYR A 57 -1.43 -7.75 4.19
N ALA A 58 -1.00 -8.60 5.13
CA ALA A 58 0.10 -8.27 6.04
C ALA A 58 1.42 -8.14 5.27
N ALA A 59 1.70 -9.04 4.33
CA ALA A 59 2.84 -8.95 3.44
C ALA A 59 2.79 -7.68 2.57
N ASP A 60 1.62 -7.31 2.05
CA ASP A 60 1.40 -6.05 1.32
C ASP A 60 1.74 -4.83 2.19
N GLY A 61 1.14 -4.72 3.38
CA GLY A 61 1.41 -3.64 4.32
C GLY A 61 2.89 -3.54 4.71
N TYR A 62 3.57 -4.69 4.88
CA TYR A 62 5.01 -4.76 5.12
C TYR A 62 5.81 -4.21 3.93
N ALA A 63 5.47 -4.60 2.69
CA ALA A 63 6.16 -4.16 1.48
C ALA A 63 5.94 -2.67 1.15
N ARG A 64 4.93 -2.00 1.75
CA ARG A 64 4.74 -0.54 1.61
C ARG A 64 5.77 0.27 2.40
N VAL A 65 6.43 -0.32 3.38
CA VAL A 65 7.44 0.33 4.25
C VAL A 65 8.80 -0.35 4.21
N MET A 66 8.90 -1.50 3.54
CA MET A 66 10.13 -2.26 3.30
C MET A 66 10.32 -2.52 1.80
N PRO A 67 11.54 -2.89 1.35
CA PRO A 67 11.81 -3.12 -0.08
C PRO A 67 10.96 -4.23 -0.72
N ALA A 68 10.61 -5.27 0.04
CA ALA A 68 9.82 -6.42 -0.39
C ALA A 68 9.27 -7.17 0.83
N ALA A 69 8.33 -8.09 0.61
CA ALA A 69 7.83 -9.01 1.63
C ALA A 69 7.80 -10.46 1.10
N ALA A 70 7.69 -11.43 2.02
CA ALA A 70 7.54 -12.83 1.68
C ALA A 70 6.25 -13.41 2.31
N LEU A 71 5.57 -14.25 1.54
CA LEU A 71 4.35 -14.96 1.90
C LEU A 71 4.55 -16.46 1.65
N LEU A 72 4.18 -17.28 2.62
CA LEU A 72 4.19 -18.74 2.52
C LEU A 72 2.78 -19.30 2.64
N THR A 73 2.37 -20.11 1.67
CA THR A 73 1.11 -20.83 1.69
C THR A 73 1.33 -22.31 1.37
N THR A 74 0.37 -23.16 1.73
CA THR A 74 0.29 -24.51 1.16
C THR A 74 -0.34 -24.46 -0.24
N ALA A 75 -0.11 -25.49 -1.05
CA ALA A 75 -0.72 -25.63 -2.37
C ALA A 75 -2.26 -25.63 -2.30
N GLY A 76 -2.90 -25.25 -3.38
CA GLY A 76 -4.35 -25.28 -3.55
C GLY A 76 -5.08 -24.36 -2.60
N VAL A 77 -5.57 -24.88 -1.50
CA VAL A 77 -6.44 -24.16 -0.56
C VAL A 77 -5.80 -22.89 0.00
N GLY A 78 -4.50 -22.92 0.31
CA GLY A 78 -3.80 -21.77 0.88
C GLY A 78 -3.47 -20.72 -0.17
N GLU A 79 -2.90 -21.14 -1.31
CA GLU A 79 -2.54 -20.18 -2.38
C GLU A 79 -3.77 -19.51 -3.01
N LEU A 80 -4.89 -20.23 -3.14
CA LEU A 80 -6.13 -19.65 -3.64
C LEU A 80 -6.78 -18.69 -2.64
N SER A 81 -6.69 -18.95 -1.33
CA SER A 81 -7.09 -17.98 -0.30
C SER A 81 -6.31 -16.67 -0.39
N ALA A 82 -5.02 -16.74 -0.69
CA ALA A 82 -4.14 -15.57 -0.77
C ALA A 82 -4.26 -14.76 -2.07
N ILE A 83 -4.80 -15.35 -3.15
CA ILE A 83 -4.71 -14.79 -4.51
C ILE A 83 -5.28 -13.37 -4.63
N ASN A 84 -6.36 -13.05 -3.91
CA ASN A 84 -6.95 -11.71 -3.87
C ASN A 84 -5.93 -10.66 -3.33
N GLY A 85 -5.27 -10.96 -2.23
CA GLY A 85 -4.25 -10.08 -1.65
C GLY A 85 -3.04 -9.90 -2.58
N ILE A 86 -2.58 -10.99 -3.22
CA ILE A 86 -1.50 -10.95 -4.22
C ILE A 86 -1.90 -10.10 -5.44
N ALA A 87 -3.14 -10.23 -5.92
CA ALA A 87 -3.65 -9.42 -7.02
C ALA A 87 -3.66 -7.92 -6.69
N GLY A 88 -4.04 -7.56 -5.46
CA GLY A 88 -3.93 -6.19 -4.96
C GLY A 88 -2.49 -5.66 -4.96
N SER A 89 -1.56 -6.46 -4.46
CA SER A 89 -0.13 -6.13 -4.51
C SER A 89 0.40 -5.99 -5.94
N PHE A 90 -0.09 -6.83 -6.88
CA PHE A 90 0.26 -6.74 -8.30
C PHE A 90 -0.28 -5.46 -8.93
N ALA A 91 -1.53 -5.09 -8.64
CA ALA A 91 -2.15 -3.88 -9.15
C ALA A 91 -1.42 -2.61 -8.65
N GLU A 92 -0.97 -2.60 -7.39
CA GLU A 92 -0.38 -1.43 -6.75
C GLU A 92 1.16 -1.48 -6.63
N TYR A 93 1.82 -2.32 -7.43
CA TYR A 93 3.28 -2.38 -7.59
C TYR A 93 4.04 -2.65 -6.29
N LEU A 94 3.75 -3.79 -5.67
CA LEU A 94 4.45 -4.24 -4.46
C LEU A 94 5.15 -5.59 -4.68
N PRO A 95 6.45 -5.70 -4.38
CA PRO A 95 7.21 -6.94 -4.55
C PRO A 95 6.90 -7.92 -3.42
N ILE A 96 6.04 -8.90 -3.69
CA ILE A 96 5.73 -10.00 -2.77
C ILE A 96 6.33 -11.29 -3.32
N ILE A 97 7.12 -11.96 -2.51
CA ILE A 97 7.69 -13.28 -2.83
C ILE A 97 6.71 -14.33 -2.32
N HIS A 98 5.80 -14.78 -3.19
CA HIS A 98 4.82 -15.81 -2.83
C HIS A 98 5.43 -17.19 -3.01
N ILE A 99 5.76 -17.82 -1.89
CA ILE A 99 6.31 -19.19 -1.79
C ILE A 99 5.15 -20.13 -1.51
N VAL A 100 5.01 -21.16 -2.34
CA VAL A 100 3.96 -22.17 -2.21
C VAL A 100 4.58 -23.53 -1.97
N GLY A 101 4.37 -24.06 -0.77
CA GLY A 101 4.76 -25.45 -0.46
C GLY A 101 3.88 -26.42 -1.23
N THR A 102 4.48 -27.27 -2.05
CA THR A 102 3.76 -28.25 -2.90
C THR A 102 4.18 -29.67 -2.59
N PRO A 103 3.37 -30.67 -3.00
CA PRO A 103 3.77 -32.08 -2.88
C PRO A 103 5.13 -32.37 -3.50
N ALA A 104 5.83 -33.37 -3.00
CA ALA A 104 7.11 -33.82 -3.53
C ALA A 104 7.05 -34.06 -5.04
N LEU A 105 8.11 -33.73 -5.78
CA LEU A 105 8.17 -33.92 -7.24
C LEU A 105 7.91 -35.36 -7.67
N ARG A 106 8.32 -36.33 -6.86
CA ARG A 106 8.06 -37.75 -7.14
C ARG A 106 6.56 -38.05 -7.20
N SER A 107 5.77 -37.51 -6.25
CA SER A 107 4.32 -37.69 -6.18
C SER A 107 3.61 -36.97 -7.32
N GLN A 108 4.08 -35.76 -7.65
CA GLN A 108 3.56 -35.01 -8.80
C GLN A 108 3.79 -35.74 -10.12
N LYS A 109 5.00 -36.27 -10.33
CA LYS A 109 5.35 -37.08 -11.53
C LYS A 109 4.57 -38.37 -11.63
N ALA A 110 4.22 -38.98 -10.48
CA ALA A 110 3.41 -40.20 -10.43
C ALA A 110 1.91 -39.92 -10.65
N GLY A 111 1.48 -38.65 -10.67
CA GLY A 111 0.07 -38.27 -10.80
C GLY A 111 -0.78 -38.74 -9.62
N GLU A 112 -0.19 -38.79 -8.41
CA GLU A 112 -0.89 -39.24 -7.22
C GLU A 112 -2.10 -38.35 -6.89
N LEU A 113 -3.21 -38.93 -6.47
CA LEU A 113 -4.42 -38.19 -6.11
C LEU A 113 -4.30 -37.69 -4.67
N LEU A 114 -3.65 -36.57 -4.51
CA LEU A 114 -3.39 -35.94 -3.21
C LEU A 114 -4.46 -34.90 -2.87
N HIS A 115 -4.62 -34.69 -1.55
CA HIS A 115 -5.46 -33.58 -1.05
C HIS A 115 -4.87 -32.21 -1.46
N HIS A 116 -5.62 -31.14 -1.31
CA HIS A 116 -5.27 -29.79 -1.76
C HIS A 116 -5.04 -29.71 -3.29
N SER A 117 -5.58 -30.66 -4.06
CA SER A 117 -5.60 -30.67 -5.52
C SER A 117 -7.01 -30.97 -6.03
N PHE A 118 -7.22 -30.96 -7.33
CA PHE A 118 -8.50 -31.40 -7.91
C PHE A 118 -8.65 -32.92 -7.99
N GLY A 119 -7.65 -33.68 -7.54
CA GLY A 119 -7.66 -35.14 -7.55
C GLY A 119 -7.59 -35.73 -8.97
N ASP A 120 -6.98 -35.01 -9.92
CA ASP A 120 -6.82 -35.43 -11.33
C ASP A 120 -5.36 -35.71 -11.71
N GLY A 121 -4.43 -35.52 -10.76
CA GLY A 121 -2.99 -35.74 -10.97
C GLY A 121 -2.26 -34.56 -11.63
N ASP A 122 -2.94 -33.47 -11.97
CA ASP A 122 -2.32 -32.23 -12.45
C ASP A 122 -2.15 -31.21 -11.29
N PHE A 123 -0.90 -30.97 -10.91
CA PHE A 123 -0.54 -30.03 -9.85
C PHE A 123 -0.23 -28.61 -10.34
N ASN A 124 -0.51 -28.29 -11.62
CA ASN A 124 -0.22 -26.99 -12.21
C ASN A 124 -1.46 -26.09 -12.36
N HIS A 125 -2.64 -26.52 -11.94
CA HIS A 125 -3.86 -25.72 -12.04
C HIS A 125 -3.70 -24.35 -11.39
N PHE A 126 -3.23 -24.31 -10.15
CA PHE A 126 -3.13 -23.07 -9.37
C PHE A 126 -1.95 -22.22 -9.81
N ALA A 127 -0.84 -22.84 -10.23
CA ALA A 127 0.27 -22.12 -10.85
C ALA A 127 -0.14 -21.39 -12.14
N ARG A 128 -1.07 -21.97 -12.94
CA ARG A 128 -1.63 -21.28 -14.11
C ARG A 128 -2.49 -20.08 -13.71
N MET A 129 -3.26 -20.17 -12.61
CA MET A 129 -4.03 -19.03 -12.08
C MET A 129 -3.11 -17.92 -11.54
N ALA A 130 -2.06 -18.30 -10.81
CA ALA A 130 -1.11 -17.36 -10.23
C ALA A 130 -0.33 -16.54 -11.29
N LYS A 131 -0.19 -17.04 -12.52
CA LYS A 131 0.48 -16.31 -13.62
C LYS A 131 -0.15 -14.96 -13.93
N GLU A 132 -1.45 -14.79 -13.74
CA GLU A 132 -2.15 -13.53 -14.02
C GLU A 132 -1.84 -12.45 -12.97
N VAL A 133 -1.36 -12.84 -11.79
CA VAL A 133 -1.10 -11.95 -10.66
C VAL A 133 0.37 -11.96 -10.21
N ALA A 134 1.27 -12.47 -11.05
CA ALA A 134 2.71 -12.51 -10.81
C ALA A 134 3.50 -12.08 -12.05
N CYS A 135 4.52 -11.22 -11.86
CA CYS A 135 5.37 -10.77 -12.97
C CYS A 135 6.39 -11.84 -13.43
N ALA A 136 6.68 -12.81 -12.57
CA ALA A 136 7.48 -13.99 -12.89
C ALA A 136 7.07 -15.16 -12.00
N HIS A 137 7.23 -16.38 -12.50
CA HIS A 137 6.85 -17.59 -11.79
C HIS A 137 7.82 -18.74 -12.10
N THR A 138 7.89 -19.72 -11.21
CA THR A 138 8.66 -20.97 -11.40
C THR A 138 8.14 -22.11 -10.53
N SER A 139 8.47 -23.34 -10.93
CA SER A 139 8.46 -24.53 -10.07
C SER A 139 9.91 -24.99 -9.89
N LEU A 140 10.34 -25.10 -8.64
CA LEU A 140 11.73 -25.47 -8.33
C LEU A 140 11.99 -26.95 -8.55
N THR A 141 13.22 -27.23 -9.01
CA THR A 141 13.88 -28.54 -8.96
C THR A 141 15.25 -28.36 -8.29
N ALA A 142 15.89 -29.44 -7.88
CA ALA A 142 17.22 -29.34 -7.28
C ALA A 142 18.24 -28.66 -8.21
N GLU A 143 18.09 -28.88 -9.53
CA GLU A 143 19.02 -28.35 -10.55
C GLU A 143 18.83 -26.86 -10.85
N ASN A 144 17.58 -26.36 -10.80
CA ASN A 144 17.29 -24.98 -11.17
C ASN A 144 17.15 -24.03 -9.97
N ALA A 145 17.11 -24.55 -8.74
CA ALA A 145 16.68 -23.80 -7.55
C ALA A 145 17.44 -22.48 -7.36
N ALA A 146 18.78 -22.51 -7.35
CA ALA A 146 19.56 -21.30 -7.10
C ALA A 146 19.33 -20.22 -8.17
N SER A 147 19.38 -20.59 -9.45
CA SER A 147 19.20 -19.65 -10.55
C SER A 147 17.79 -19.08 -10.64
N GLU A 148 16.77 -19.89 -10.36
CA GLU A 148 15.37 -19.47 -10.42
C GLU A 148 14.96 -18.61 -9.22
N ILE A 149 15.46 -18.91 -8.02
CA ILE A 149 15.28 -18.07 -6.84
C ILE A 149 15.87 -16.67 -7.12
N ASP A 150 17.11 -16.61 -7.60
CA ASP A 150 17.76 -15.34 -7.93
C ASP A 150 16.99 -14.56 -9.02
N ARG A 151 16.58 -15.24 -10.09
CA ARG A 151 15.80 -14.63 -11.17
C ARG A 151 14.48 -14.04 -10.68
N LEU A 152 13.75 -14.77 -9.82
CA LEU A 152 12.47 -14.27 -9.29
C LEU A 152 12.66 -13.05 -8.38
N LEU A 153 13.64 -13.08 -7.49
CA LEU A 153 13.93 -11.94 -6.61
C LEU A 153 14.33 -10.68 -7.41
N VAL A 154 15.18 -10.86 -8.42
CA VAL A 154 15.55 -9.75 -9.33
C VAL A 154 14.32 -9.23 -10.06
N ALA A 155 13.45 -10.11 -10.58
CA ALA A 155 12.22 -9.71 -11.27
C ALA A 155 11.26 -8.94 -10.35
N ALA A 156 11.03 -9.43 -9.13
CA ALA A 156 10.15 -8.78 -8.15
C ALA A 156 10.63 -7.36 -7.81
N LEU A 157 11.92 -7.22 -7.52
CA LEU A 157 12.52 -5.92 -7.13
C LEU A 157 12.60 -4.94 -8.29
N TYR A 158 12.87 -5.42 -9.50
CA TYR A 158 12.94 -4.58 -10.69
C TYR A 158 11.56 -4.09 -11.14
N GLN A 159 10.59 -5.02 -11.27
CA GLN A 159 9.24 -4.70 -11.75
C GLN A 159 8.33 -4.15 -10.65
N ARG A 160 8.76 -4.24 -9.38
CA ARG A 160 7.95 -3.86 -8.22
C ARG A 160 6.63 -4.61 -8.17
N ARG A 161 6.63 -5.92 -8.44
CA ARG A 161 5.42 -6.75 -8.52
C ARG A 161 5.64 -8.12 -7.87
N PRO A 162 4.55 -8.83 -7.49
CA PRO A 162 4.65 -10.16 -6.93
C PRO A 162 5.28 -11.15 -7.90
N VAL A 163 5.95 -12.16 -7.33
CA VAL A 163 6.44 -13.35 -8.01
C VAL A 163 5.89 -14.59 -7.34
N TYR A 164 5.77 -15.69 -8.10
CA TYR A 164 5.22 -16.95 -7.63
C TYR A 164 6.26 -18.06 -7.74
N LEU A 165 6.48 -18.78 -6.62
CA LEU A 165 7.48 -19.83 -6.50
C LEU A 165 6.86 -21.07 -5.90
N GLN A 166 6.75 -22.16 -6.67
CA GLN A 166 6.44 -23.50 -6.12
C GLN A 166 7.69 -24.14 -5.53
N LEU A 167 7.61 -24.51 -4.26
CA LEU A 167 8.66 -25.21 -3.51
C LEU A 167 8.17 -26.63 -3.18
N PRO A 168 8.48 -27.65 -4.03
CA PRO A 168 8.19 -29.02 -3.69
C PRO A 168 8.92 -29.47 -2.42
N SER A 169 8.25 -30.23 -1.55
CA SER A 169 8.77 -30.57 -0.22
C SER A 169 10.11 -31.31 -0.26
N ASP A 170 10.34 -32.17 -1.27
CA ASP A 170 11.61 -32.88 -1.48
C ASP A 170 12.71 -31.97 -2.07
N VAL A 171 12.35 -30.91 -2.82
CA VAL A 171 13.31 -29.96 -3.36
C VAL A 171 13.83 -29.00 -2.28
N GLY A 172 12.98 -28.57 -1.34
CA GLY A 172 13.42 -27.75 -0.21
C GLY A 172 14.55 -28.39 0.59
N GLU A 173 14.53 -29.73 0.70
CA GLU A 173 15.51 -30.55 1.40
C GLU A 173 16.74 -30.96 0.54
N ALA A 174 16.74 -30.62 -0.74
CA ALA A 174 17.86 -30.96 -1.63
C ALA A 174 19.12 -30.15 -1.28
N GLU A 175 20.28 -30.83 -1.34
CA GLU A 175 21.58 -30.21 -1.07
C GLU A 175 21.98 -29.24 -2.19
N LEU A 176 22.50 -28.07 -1.81
CA LEU A 176 23.18 -27.16 -2.71
C LEU A 176 24.68 -27.15 -2.46
N THR A 177 25.46 -27.28 -3.53
CA THR A 177 26.93 -27.41 -3.46
C THR A 177 27.64 -26.06 -3.35
N SER A 178 26.96 -24.94 -3.51
CA SER A 178 27.58 -23.61 -3.43
C SER A 178 26.75 -22.62 -2.63
N GLN A 179 27.39 -21.98 -1.68
CA GLN A 179 26.92 -20.69 -1.15
C GLN A 179 27.14 -19.62 -2.22
N SER A 180 26.11 -18.87 -2.54
CA SER A 180 26.20 -17.82 -3.56
C SER A 180 26.80 -16.54 -2.98
N GLY A 181 27.48 -15.77 -3.84
CA GLY A 181 27.84 -14.37 -3.57
C GLY A 181 26.63 -13.44 -3.41
N ALA A 182 26.84 -12.13 -3.40
CA ALA A 182 25.75 -11.15 -3.36
C ALA A 182 24.82 -11.29 -4.57
N LEU A 183 23.52 -11.10 -4.36
CA LEU A 183 22.52 -11.07 -5.44
C LEU A 183 22.80 -9.90 -6.38
N ALA A 184 22.99 -10.18 -7.65
CA ALA A 184 23.20 -9.16 -8.67
C ALA A 184 21.86 -8.55 -9.10
N LEU A 185 21.55 -7.37 -8.58
CA LEU A 185 20.32 -6.64 -8.92
C LEU A 185 20.46 -5.96 -10.29
N SER A 186 19.43 -6.09 -11.12
CA SER A 186 19.32 -5.37 -12.38
C SER A 186 19.18 -3.86 -12.13
N GLN A 187 19.93 -3.07 -12.87
CA GLN A 187 19.77 -1.61 -12.87
C GLN A 187 18.87 -1.18 -14.04
N PRO A 188 17.98 -0.21 -13.85
CA PRO A 188 17.22 0.35 -14.96
C PRO A 188 18.13 0.91 -16.06
N MET A 189 17.78 0.62 -17.31
CA MET A 189 18.57 1.08 -18.46
C MET A 189 18.34 2.58 -18.67
N LEU A 190 19.43 3.34 -18.76
CA LEU A 190 19.40 4.76 -19.11
C LEU A 190 19.98 4.97 -20.52
N SER A 191 19.20 5.60 -21.40
CA SER A 191 19.66 6.09 -22.69
C SER A 191 20.14 7.55 -22.58
N PRO A 192 21.44 7.85 -22.68
CA PRO A 192 21.93 9.22 -22.62
C PRO A 192 21.34 10.12 -23.71
N THR A 193 21.11 9.58 -24.91
CA THR A 193 20.53 10.32 -26.04
C THR A 193 19.06 10.68 -25.75
N SER A 194 18.26 9.74 -25.24
CA SER A 194 16.87 10.00 -24.84
C SER A 194 16.81 11.03 -23.72
N LEU A 195 17.67 10.92 -22.72
CA LEU A 195 17.74 11.87 -21.61
C LEU A 195 18.07 13.29 -22.10
N GLN A 196 19.06 13.44 -22.97
CA GLN A 196 19.42 14.76 -23.52
C GLN A 196 18.28 15.37 -24.34
N ALA A 197 17.61 14.56 -25.17
CA ALA A 197 16.47 15.02 -25.96
C ALA A 197 15.27 15.43 -25.07
N PHE A 198 15.03 14.66 -24.01
CA PHE A 198 14.03 14.98 -23.00
C PHE A 198 14.34 16.32 -22.30
N ILE A 199 15.57 16.52 -21.82
CA ILE A 199 16.00 17.75 -21.13
C ILE A 199 15.76 18.97 -22.01
N GLU A 200 16.10 18.89 -23.30
CA GLU A 200 15.91 19.99 -24.23
C GLU A 200 14.41 20.30 -24.46
N ALA A 201 13.57 19.27 -24.67
CA ALA A 201 12.14 19.43 -24.85
C ALA A 201 11.45 19.97 -23.57
N ALA A 202 11.87 19.48 -22.39
CA ALA A 202 11.36 19.95 -21.11
C ALA A 202 11.75 21.42 -20.86
N ARG A 203 13.00 21.80 -21.18
CA ARG A 203 13.47 23.19 -21.09
C ARG A 203 12.60 24.13 -21.91
N GLN A 204 12.37 23.83 -23.18
CA GLN A 204 11.55 24.64 -24.08
C GLN A 204 10.14 24.82 -23.55
N LYS A 205 9.54 23.74 -23.01
CA LYS A 205 8.20 23.76 -22.46
C LYS A 205 8.13 24.60 -21.18
N LEU A 206 9.07 24.43 -20.25
CA LEU A 206 9.10 25.14 -18.97
C LEU A 206 9.43 26.63 -19.12
N GLN A 207 10.28 27.01 -20.09
CA GLN A 207 10.61 28.42 -20.36
C GLN A 207 9.43 29.24 -20.89
N SER A 208 8.46 28.58 -21.55
CA SER A 208 7.26 29.25 -22.06
C SER A 208 6.11 29.32 -21.07
N ALA A 209 6.25 28.70 -19.88
CA ALA A 209 5.20 28.61 -18.88
C ALA A 209 5.21 29.83 -17.93
N HIS A 210 4.03 30.28 -17.53
CA HIS A 210 3.83 31.25 -16.44
C HIS A 210 3.45 30.56 -15.13
N ARG A 211 2.65 29.48 -15.22
CA ARG A 211 2.20 28.67 -14.07
C ARG A 211 2.66 27.24 -14.23
N VAL A 212 3.49 26.77 -13.29
CA VAL A 212 3.99 25.39 -13.23
C VAL A 212 3.55 24.78 -11.93
N ALA A 213 3.05 23.53 -11.97
CA ALA A 213 2.68 22.76 -10.80
C ALA A 213 3.20 21.32 -10.91
N LEU A 214 3.29 20.64 -9.77
CA LEU A 214 3.69 19.22 -9.69
C LEU A 214 2.56 18.41 -9.07
N LEU A 215 2.26 17.26 -9.69
CA LEU A 215 1.37 16.23 -9.16
C LEU A 215 2.13 14.91 -9.08
N ALA A 216 2.24 14.34 -7.88
CA ALA A 216 2.92 13.07 -7.67
C ALA A 216 1.93 12.00 -7.15
N ASP A 217 2.23 10.72 -7.44
CA ASP A 217 1.41 9.64 -6.93
C ASP A 217 2.27 8.40 -6.62
N PHE A 218 1.62 7.32 -6.23
CA PHE A 218 2.21 6.13 -5.61
C PHE A 218 3.37 5.51 -6.37
N LEU A 219 3.40 5.52 -7.71
CA LEU A 219 4.52 4.97 -8.46
C LEU A 219 5.82 5.72 -8.19
N ALA A 220 5.76 7.02 -7.87
CA ALA A 220 6.95 7.77 -7.47
C ALA A 220 7.59 7.18 -6.20
N ASP A 221 6.77 6.72 -5.26
CA ASP A 221 7.25 6.02 -4.06
C ASP A 221 7.79 4.61 -4.40
N ARG A 222 7.03 3.84 -5.17
CA ARG A 222 7.40 2.47 -5.56
C ARG A 222 8.72 2.40 -6.31
N PHE A 223 9.02 3.40 -7.14
CA PHE A 223 10.24 3.47 -7.94
C PHE A 223 11.32 4.38 -7.33
N GLY A 224 11.21 4.69 -6.03
CA GLY A 224 12.28 5.28 -5.23
C GLY A 224 12.52 6.78 -5.45
N ALA A 225 11.55 7.52 -5.98
CA ALA A 225 11.69 8.96 -6.23
C ALA A 225 11.36 9.85 -5.01
N ARG A 226 10.85 9.29 -3.89
CA ARG A 226 10.45 10.04 -2.68
C ARG A 226 11.51 11.05 -2.22
N GLN A 227 12.73 10.60 -2.00
CA GLN A 227 13.79 11.48 -1.49
C GLN A 227 14.16 12.57 -2.49
N ALA A 228 14.29 12.23 -3.77
CA ALA A 228 14.62 13.19 -4.82
C ALA A 228 13.53 14.26 -4.99
N LEU A 229 12.24 13.86 -4.93
CA LEU A 229 11.12 14.80 -4.98
C LEU A 229 11.09 15.76 -3.79
N ASN A 230 11.27 15.26 -2.57
CA ASN A 230 11.29 16.11 -1.38
C ASN A 230 12.51 17.06 -1.37
N HIS A 231 13.67 16.59 -1.85
CA HIS A 231 14.85 17.45 -2.03
C HIS A 231 14.59 18.54 -3.08
N TRP A 232 14.02 18.18 -4.22
CA TRP A 232 13.65 19.13 -5.26
C TRP A 232 12.69 20.22 -4.73
N LEU A 233 11.62 19.82 -4.05
CA LEU A 233 10.61 20.74 -3.53
C LEU A 233 11.14 21.63 -2.40
N ALA A 234 12.16 21.19 -1.66
CA ALA A 234 12.83 22.03 -0.65
C ALA A 234 13.66 23.17 -1.27
N GLU A 235 14.12 23.04 -2.53
CA GLU A 235 14.97 24.02 -3.21
C GLU A 235 14.21 24.86 -4.24
N VAL A 236 13.04 24.37 -4.72
CA VAL A 236 12.25 25.02 -5.75
C VAL A 236 10.84 25.30 -5.23
N ASN A 237 10.44 26.57 -5.20
CA ASN A 237 9.09 26.99 -4.82
C ASN A 237 8.06 26.59 -5.88
N LEU A 238 7.64 25.34 -5.88
CA LEU A 238 6.73 24.78 -6.85
C LEU A 238 5.43 24.33 -6.15
N PRO A 239 4.25 24.87 -6.54
CA PRO A 239 2.96 24.35 -6.05
C PRO A 239 2.87 22.87 -6.35
N HIS A 240 2.52 22.06 -5.35
CA HIS A 240 2.49 20.63 -5.53
C HIS A 240 1.35 19.95 -4.79
N SER A 241 0.94 18.81 -5.31
CA SER A 241 -0.16 17.98 -4.81
C SER A 241 0.17 16.50 -4.96
N THR A 242 -0.61 15.65 -4.30
CA THR A 242 -0.65 14.21 -4.56
C THR A 242 -2.07 13.76 -4.86
N LEU A 243 -2.22 12.63 -5.56
CA LEU A 243 -3.45 11.86 -5.48
C LEU A 243 -3.50 11.08 -4.15
N LEU A 244 -4.62 10.45 -3.85
CA LEU A 244 -4.82 9.76 -2.58
C LEU A 244 -3.81 8.63 -2.33
N MET A 245 -3.44 7.86 -3.36
CA MET A 245 -2.46 6.78 -3.22
C MET A 245 -1.03 7.28 -2.99
N GLY A 246 -0.73 8.51 -3.42
CA GLY A 246 0.56 9.18 -3.19
C GLY A 246 0.60 10.04 -1.93
N LYS A 247 -0.47 10.07 -1.14
CA LYS A 247 -0.50 10.86 0.10
C LYS A 247 0.64 10.45 1.05
N GLY A 248 1.30 11.44 1.67
CA GLY A 248 2.47 11.23 2.49
C GLY A 248 3.76 10.91 1.71
N LEU A 249 3.74 10.88 0.38
CA LEU A 249 4.94 10.81 -0.46
C LEU A 249 5.79 12.09 -0.35
N LEU A 250 5.12 13.22 -0.41
CA LEU A 250 5.71 14.55 -0.26
C LEU A 250 5.56 15.04 1.19
N ASP A 251 6.46 15.91 1.64
CA ASP A 251 6.35 16.52 2.98
C ASP A 251 5.13 17.46 3.00
N GLU A 252 4.07 17.05 3.68
CA GLU A 252 2.83 17.81 3.74
C GLU A 252 2.93 19.05 4.65
N THR A 253 4.04 19.25 5.36
CA THR A 253 4.29 20.49 6.10
C THR A 253 4.86 21.61 5.21
N HIS A 254 5.25 21.27 3.97
CA HIS A 254 5.81 22.23 3.02
C HIS A 254 4.80 23.34 2.67
N PRO A 255 5.17 24.63 2.67
CA PRO A 255 4.23 25.74 2.43
C PRO A 255 3.60 25.73 1.03
N MET A 256 4.26 25.14 0.03
CA MET A 256 3.75 25.02 -1.35
C MET A 256 2.89 23.79 -1.60
N LEU A 257 2.61 22.95 -0.59
CA LEU A 257 1.62 21.89 -0.73
C LEU A 257 0.23 22.51 -0.84
N ILE A 258 -0.50 22.19 -1.90
CA ILE A 258 -1.85 22.73 -2.13
C ILE A 258 -2.97 21.80 -1.62
N GLY A 259 -2.65 20.54 -1.29
CA GLY A 259 -3.61 19.56 -0.77
C GLY A 259 -3.63 18.28 -1.58
N THR A 260 -4.67 17.45 -1.39
CA THR A 260 -4.87 16.21 -2.16
C THR A 260 -5.77 16.49 -3.36
N TYR A 261 -5.31 16.12 -4.56
CA TYR A 261 -6.08 16.26 -5.78
C TYR A 261 -7.00 15.04 -6.00
N ALA A 262 -8.27 15.27 -6.31
CA ALA A 262 -9.29 14.23 -6.55
C ALA A 262 -10.25 14.61 -7.70
N GLY A 263 -9.74 15.20 -8.79
CA GLY A 263 -10.57 15.68 -9.90
C GLY A 263 -11.58 16.73 -9.46
N ALA A 264 -12.82 16.63 -9.93
CA ALA A 264 -13.89 17.56 -9.58
C ALA A 264 -14.29 17.58 -8.10
N ALA A 265 -13.89 16.55 -7.33
CA ALA A 265 -14.16 16.48 -5.89
C ALA A 265 -13.13 17.22 -5.03
N SER A 266 -12.03 17.68 -5.63
CA SER A 266 -11.01 18.48 -4.92
C SER A 266 -11.56 19.84 -4.48
N ASP A 267 -10.92 20.42 -3.49
CA ASP A 267 -11.10 21.85 -3.18
C ASP A 267 -10.83 22.72 -4.41
N ALA A 268 -11.57 23.83 -4.55
CA ALA A 268 -11.50 24.69 -5.72
C ALA A 268 -10.08 25.21 -5.97
N SER A 269 -9.35 25.58 -4.91
CA SER A 269 -7.97 26.04 -5.00
C SER A 269 -7.01 24.95 -5.50
N VAL A 270 -7.18 23.70 -5.03
CA VAL A 270 -6.38 22.56 -5.50
C VAL A 270 -6.61 22.31 -6.99
N ARG A 271 -7.87 22.36 -7.43
CA ARG A 271 -8.22 22.22 -8.85
C ARG A 271 -7.59 23.32 -9.71
N GLU A 272 -7.71 24.56 -9.27
CA GLU A 272 -7.17 25.71 -10.02
C GLU A 272 -5.67 25.55 -10.26
N TYR A 273 -4.88 25.24 -9.23
CA TYR A 273 -3.43 25.08 -9.39
C TYR A 273 -3.05 23.91 -10.29
N ILE A 274 -3.78 22.80 -10.26
CA ILE A 274 -3.46 21.58 -11.03
C ILE A 274 -4.01 21.65 -12.46
N GLU A 275 -5.29 22.01 -12.62
CA GLU A 275 -5.97 21.94 -13.92
C GLU A 275 -5.67 23.14 -14.82
N GLU A 276 -5.33 24.30 -14.24
CA GLU A 276 -5.02 25.51 -15.00
C GLU A 276 -3.52 25.82 -15.08
N ALA A 277 -2.65 24.90 -14.72
CA ALA A 277 -1.22 25.03 -14.93
C ALA A 277 -0.89 25.04 -16.44
N ASP A 278 -0.03 25.97 -16.88
CA ASP A 278 0.50 25.97 -18.25
C ASP A 278 1.36 24.73 -18.49
N VAL A 279 2.09 24.31 -17.45
CA VAL A 279 2.82 23.03 -17.41
C VAL A 279 2.56 22.31 -16.10
N LEU A 280 1.96 21.12 -16.20
CA LEU A 280 1.81 20.19 -15.10
C LEU A 280 2.87 19.09 -15.20
N ILE A 281 3.75 19.00 -14.20
CA ILE A 281 4.70 17.90 -14.09
C ILE A 281 4.02 16.80 -13.30
N THR A 282 3.80 15.64 -13.93
CA THR A 282 3.25 14.46 -13.25
C THR A 282 4.34 13.43 -13.00
N VAL A 283 4.44 12.87 -11.80
CA VAL A 283 5.45 11.88 -11.43
C VAL A 283 4.78 10.64 -10.84
N GLY A 284 4.79 9.55 -11.59
CA GLY A 284 4.21 8.28 -11.17
C GLY A 284 2.71 8.32 -10.96
N VAL A 285 1.99 9.15 -11.70
CA VAL A 285 0.55 9.38 -11.57
C VAL A 285 -0.22 8.37 -12.42
N TRP A 286 -1.23 7.75 -11.78
CA TRP A 286 -2.28 7.01 -12.46
C TRP A 286 -3.64 7.60 -12.07
N PHE A 287 -4.39 8.07 -13.06
CA PHE A 287 -5.76 8.50 -12.85
C PHE A 287 -6.68 7.28 -12.77
N VAL A 288 -7.23 7.04 -11.60
CA VAL A 288 -8.17 5.95 -11.30
C VAL A 288 -9.52 6.57 -10.97
N ASP A 289 -10.60 5.94 -11.34
CA ASP A 289 -11.97 6.47 -11.19
C ASP A 289 -12.33 6.84 -9.74
N THR A 290 -11.99 5.98 -8.78
CA THR A 290 -12.31 6.19 -7.35
C THR A 290 -11.60 7.40 -6.75
N ILE A 291 -10.36 7.68 -7.17
CA ILE A 291 -9.55 8.78 -6.62
C ILE A 291 -9.60 10.06 -7.46
N THR A 292 -10.24 10.03 -8.64
CA THR A 292 -10.44 11.19 -9.51
C THR A 292 -11.92 11.53 -9.72
N ALA A 293 -12.77 11.08 -8.81
CA ALA A 293 -14.21 11.31 -8.90
C ALA A 293 -14.79 10.96 -10.30
N GLY A 294 -14.55 9.71 -10.75
CA GLY A 294 -15.08 9.20 -12.01
C GLY A 294 -14.37 9.73 -13.26
N PHE A 295 -13.06 9.96 -13.21
CA PHE A 295 -12.24 10.55 -14.29
C PHE A 295 -12.68 11.99 -14.64
N SER A 296 -12.99 12.77 -13.63
CA SER A 296 -13.47 14.16 -13.78
C SER A 296 -12.36 15.21 -13.87
N GLN A 297 -11.09 14.80 -13.93
CA GLN A 297 -9.95 15.71 -14.09
C GLN A 297 -9.97 16.41 -15.46
N HIS A 298 -9.71 17.71 -15.47
CA HIS A 298 -9.58 18.51 -16.68
C HIS A 298 -8.10 18.79 -16.98
N ILE A 299 -7.32 17.72 -17.15
CA ILE A 299 -5.90 17.78 -17.46
C ILE A 299 -5.68 17.34 -18.91
N THR A 300 -5.01 18.18 -19.70
CA THR A 300 -4.68 17.88 -21.08
C THR A 300 -3.25 17.35 -21.17
N GLN A 301 -3.06 16.29 -21.95
CA GLN A 301 -1.74 15.69 -22.15
C GLN A 301 -0.73 16.70 -22.74
N ASP A 302 -1.20 17.62 -23.58
CA ASP A 302 -0.34 18.63 -24.21
C ASP A 302 0.28 19.60 -23.17
N ASN A 303 -0.33 19.77 -22.01
CA ASN A 303 0.21 20.58 -20.92
C ASN A 303 1.11 19.78 -19.95
N CYS A 304 1.22 18.46 -20.12
CA CYS A 304 1.95 17.63 -19.18
C CYS A 304 3.40 17.35 -19.58
N ILE A 305 4.25 17.26 -18.55
CA ILE A 305 5.49 16.50 -18.54
C ILE A 305 5.21 15.29 -17.65
N ASP A 306 4.97 14.12 -18.25
CA ASP A 306 4.52 12.91 -17.55
C ASP A 306 5.69 11.94 -17.36
N VAL A 307 6.15 11.79 -16.12
CA VAL A 307 7.26 10.90 -15.72
C VAL A 307 6.70 9.59 -15.20
N GLN A 308 6.99 8.51 -15.93
CA GLN A 308 6.63 7.13 -15.58
C GLN A 308 7.90 6.32 -15.25
N PRO A 309 7.81 5.07 -14.73
CA PRO A 309 8.96 4.31 -14.24
C PRO A 309 10.18 4.23 -15.18
N GLU A 310 9.96 4.07 -16.49
CA GLU A 310 11.04 3.86 -17.49
C GLU A 310 10.94 4.80 -18.70
N GLN A 311 10.04 5.76 -18.68
CA GLN A 311 9.84 6.71 -19.78
C GLN A 311 9.31 8.05 -19.29
N VAL A 312 9.53 9.07 -20.13
CA VAL A 312 8.89 10.38 -19.96
C VAL A 312 8.09 10.71 -21.21
N ARG A 313 6.96 11.40 -21.03
CA ARG A 313 6.15 11.91 -22.11
C ARG A 313 5.99 13.43 -21.99
N ILE A 314 6.13 14.14 -23.10
CA ILE A 314 5.80 15.58 -23.21
C ILE A 314 4.84 15.74 -24.36
N GLY A 315 3.58 16.06 -24.07
CA GLY A 315 2.53 16.04 -25.08
C GLY A 315 2.46 14.65 -25.76
N ARG A 316 2.66 14.61 -27.09
CA ARG A 316 2.67 13.35 -27.86
C ARG A 316 4.05 12.69 -27.98
N GLN A 317 5.11 13.35 -27.55
CA GLN A 317 6.48 12.84 -27.67
C GLN A 317 6.81 11.94 -26.48
N VAL A 318 7.37 10.75 -26.77
CA VAL A 318 7.76 9.76 -25.76
C VAL A 318 9.29 9.60 -25.79
N PHE A 319 9.90 9.67 -24.61
CA PHE A 319 11.33 9.47 -24.38
C PHE A 319 11.47 8.18 -23.55
N SER A 320 11.86 7.10 -24.19
CA SER A 320 11.99 5.77 -23.58
C SER A 320 13.39 5.57 -22.97
N GLN A 321 13.51 4.55 -22.10
CA GLN A 321 14.75 4.21 -21.41
C GLN A 321 15.30 5.38 -20.58
N ILE A 322 14.40 6.08 -19.89
CA ILE A 322 14.74 7.07 -18.89
C ILE A 322 14.11 6.61 -17.57
N PRO A 323 14.91 6.07 -16.64
CA PRO A 323 14.41 5.73 -15.31
C PRO A 323 13.83 6.96 -14.61
N MET A 324 12.75 6.76 -13.86
CA MET A 324 12.04 7.84 -13.15
C MET A 324 12.99 8.74 -12.35
N LEU A 325 13.90 8.16 -11.59
CA LEU A 325 14.85 8.93 -10.76
C LEU A 325 15.77 9.83 -11.62
N ALA A 326 16.19 9.36 -12.79
CA ALA A 326 17.00 10.16 -13.72
C ALA A 326 16.19 11.34 -14.30
N ALA A 327 14.92 11.12 -14.62
CA ALA A 327 14.01 12.17 -15.08
C ALA A 327 13.72 13.21 -13.99
N VAL A 328 13.45 12.76 -12.77
CA VAL A 328 13.21 13.64 -11.60
C VAL A 328 14.41 14.53 -11.32
N ASN A 329 15.63 13.96 -11.30
CA ASN A 329 16.86 14.74 -11.09
C ASN A 329 17.08 15.77 -12.21
N ALA A 330 16.86 15.40 -13.47
CA ALA A 330 16.99 16.32 -14.60
C ALA A 330 15.95 17.46 -14.55
N LEU A 331 14.72 17.17 -14.16
CA LEU A 331 13.68 18.18 -13.97
C LEU A 331 13.99 19.10 -12.78
N HIS A 332 14.53 18.57 -11.69
CA HIS A 332 14.98 19.37 -10.55
C HIS A 332 15.98 20.45 -10.99
N GLU A 333 17.06 20.05 -11.67
CA GLU A 333 18.09 20.97 -12.18
C GLU A 333 17.50 22.04 -13.12
N LEU A 334 16.58 21.64 -14.02
CA LEU A 334 15.90 22.58 -14.90
C LEU A 334 15.05 23.57 -14.13
N CYS A 335 14.22 23.09 -13.21
CA CYS A 335 13.32 23.93 -12.41
C CYS A 335 14.10 24.89 -11.51
N LEU A 336 15.21 24.44 -10.93
CA LEU A 336 16.10 25.30 -10.13
C LEU A 336 16.61 26.48 -10.94
N SER A 337 16.92 26.27 -12.22
CA SER A 337 17.41 27.32 -13.13
C SER A 337 16.33 28.28 -13.63
N LEU A 338 15.04 27.87 -13.62
CA LEU A 338 13.94 28.59 -14.25
C LEU A 338 12.90 29.14 -13.27
N GLN A 339 12.91 28.76 -11.99
CA GLN A 339 11.84 29.08 -11.04
C GLN A 339 11.56 30.59 -10.86
N GLY A 340 12.54 31.46 -11.09
CA GLY A 340 12.39 32.90 -10.99
C GLY A 340 11.52 33.51 -12.09
N GLU A 341 11.17 32.77 -13.14
CA GLU A 341 10.36 33.20 -14.27
C GLU A 341 8.86 32.89 -14.07
N TRP A 342 8.52 32.10 -13.05
CA TRP A 342 7.15 31.62 -12.81
C TRP A 342 6.41 32.45 -11.77
N GLN A 343 5.09 32.54 -11.94
CA GLN A 343 4.21 33.15 -10.96
C GLN A 343 4.28 32.40 -9.63
N GLN A 344 4.62 33.11 -8.55
CA GLN A 344 4.64 32.54 -7.22
C GLN A 344 3.21 32.56 -6.63
N PRO A 345 2.66 31.41 -6.21
CA PRO A 345 1.33 31.33 -5.63
C PRO A 345 1.32 31.81 -4.17
N VAL A 346 0.16 32.27 -3.73
CA VAL A 346 -0.16 32.46 -2.31
C VAL A 346 -1.07 31.31 -1.89
N ILE A 347 -0.50 30.33 -1.22
CA ILE A 347 -1.25 29.15 -0.74
C ILE A 347 -1.69 29.41 0.70
N THR A 348 -2.98 29.26 0.97
CA THR A 348 -3.55 29.35 2.30
C THR A 348 -4.04 27.99 2.74
N HIS A 349 -3.75 27.64 3.99
CA HIS A 349 -4.19 26.38 4.60
C HIS A 349 -5.20 26.71 5.71
N PRO A 350 -6.51 26.70 5.41
CA PRO A 350 -7.51 26.92 6.45
C PRO A 350 -7.43 25.80 7.48
N ILE A 351 -7.33 26.18 8.76
CA ILE A 351 -7.42 25.21 9.87
C ILE A 351 -8.90 24.92 10.06
N PRO A 352 -9.34 23.64 9.95
CA PRO A 352 -10.72 23.29 10.24
C PRO A 352 -11.09 23.71 11.66
N ALA A 353 -12.26 24.30 11.82
CA ALA A 353 -12.76 24.68 13.15
C ALA A 353 -13.38 23.48 13.85
N LEU A 354 -13.17 23.37 15.16
CA LEU A 354 -13.89 22.40 15.98
C LEU A 354 -15.39 22.76 15.98
N PRO A 355 -16.30 21.82 15.73
CA PRO A 355 -17.73 22.05 15.92
C PRO A 355 -18.06 22.54 17.33
N PHE A 356 -19.05 23.43 17.45
CA PHE A 356 -19.42 24.03 18.75
C PHE A 356 -20.22 23.10 19.65
N ASP A 357 -20.77 22.02 19.10
CA ASP A 357 -21.53 21.02 19.83
C ASP A 357 -20.61 19.84 20.23
N ASN A 358 -21.05 19.05 21.19
CA ASN A 358 -20.34 17.86 21.64
C ASN A 358 -20.69 16.61 20.81
N LEU A 359 -21.32 16.79 19.65
CA LEU A 359 -21.66 15.67 18.77
C LEU A 359 -20.39 15.08 18.14
N LEU A 360 -20.22 13.77 18.26
CA LEU A 360 -19.17 13.05 17.56
C LEU A 360 -19.59 12.84 16.11
N SER A 361 -19.13 13.77 15.26
CA SER A 361 -19.35 13.76 13.81
C SER A 361 -18.06 13.48 13.06
N GLN A 362 -18.14 13.23 11.75
CA GLN A 362 -16.96 13.13 10.88
C GLN A 362 -16.05 14.37 11.02
N GLN A 363 -16.66 15.58 11.05
CA GLN A 363 -15.89 16.81 11.20
C GLN A 363 -15.16 16.87 12.54
N ALA A 364 -15.83 16.55 13.65
CA ALA A 364 -15.21 16.51 14.97
C ALA A 364 -14.12 15.43 15.06
N PHE A 365 -14.39 14.24 14.54
CA PHE A 365 -13.42 13.14 14.52
C PHE A 365 -12.14 13.54 13.77
N TRP A 366 -12.25 14.04 12.53
CA TRP A 366 -11.08 14.40 11.73
C TRP A 366 -10.32 15.60 12.31
N TYR A 367 -11.01 16.54 12.94
CA TYR A 367 -10.36 17.61 13.69
C TYR A 367 -9.46 17.06 14.80
N HIS A 368 -9.97 16.16 15.62
CA HIS A 368 -9.20 15.56 16.70
C HIS A 368 -8.05 14.67 16.20
N ILE A 369 -8.27 13.89 15.16
CA ILE A 369 -7.21 13.07 14.54
C ILE A 369 -6.10 13.95 13.95
N GLN A 370 -6.43 15.07 13.28
CA GLN A 370 -5.43 16.02 12.78
C GLN A 370 -4.45 16.48 13.88
N HIS A 371 -4.96 16.74 15.07
CA HIS A 371 -4.14 17.21 16.21
C HIS A 371 -3.46 16.07 16.98
N PHE A 372 -3.90 14.84 16.78
CA PHE A 372 -3.33 13.65 17.42
C PHE A 372 -2.14 13.07 16.66
N LEU A 373 -2.09 13.25 15.34
CA LEU A 373 -0.99 12.77 14.51
C LEU A 373 0.35 13.42 14.89
N ARG A 374 1.43 12.65 14.75
CA ARG A 374 2.80 13.07 15.08
C ARG A 374 3.73 12.81 13.89
N PRO A 375 4.89 13.48 13.84
CA PRO A 375 5.95 13.10 12.92
C PRO A 375 6.26 11.61 12.98
N ASP A 376 6.54 11.03 11.81
CA ASP A 376 6.90 9.63 11.62
C ASP A 376 5.79 8.60 11.88
N ASP A 377 4.54 8.99 12.13
CA ASP A 377 3.43 8.04 12.21
C ASP A 377 3.23 7.27 10.89
N ILE A 378 2.81 6.01 11.02
CA ILE A 378 2.29 5.22 9.90
C ILE A 378 0.76 5.24 10.00
N VAL A 379 0.11 5.93 9.09
CA VAL A 379 -1.35 6.04 9.02
C VAL A 379 -1.86 5.03 8.01
N VAL A 380 -2.63 4.05 8.47
CA VAL A 380 -3.20 2.99 7.63
C VAL A 380 -4.70 3.19 7.55
N THR A 381 -5.26 3.23 6.34
CA THR A 381 -6.69 3.48 6.15
C THR A 381 -7.34 2.41 5.28
N ASP A 382 -8.56 2.03 5.62
CA ASP A 382 -9.40 1.19 4.76
C ASP A 382 -10.23 2.04 3.79
N GLN A 383 -10.72 1.44 2.72
CA GLN A 383 -11.62 2.12 1.79
C GLN A 383 -12.94 2.51 2.48
N GLY A 384 -13.44 3.69 2.18
CA GLY A 384 -14.66 4.23 2.75
C GLY A 384 -14.47 5.56 3.46
N THR A 385 -15.28 5.83 4.48
CA THR A 385 -15.22 7.09 5.25
C THR A 385 -13.85 7.32 5.86
N SER A 386 -13.12 6.27 6.21
CA SER A 386 -11.77 6.35 6.76
C SER A 386 -10.74 6.89 5.76
N SER A 387 -10.67 6.35 4.53
CA SER A 387 -9.68 6.84 3.54
C SER A 387 -10.04 8.24 3.01
N PHE A 388 -11.31 8.50 2.72
CA PHE A 388 -11.73 9.82 2.23
C PHE A 388 -11.63 10.91 3.28
N GLY A 389 -11.89 10.60 4.56
CA GLY A 389 -11.66 11.55 5.64
C GLY A 389 -10.18 11.79 5.90
N ALA A 390 -9.37 10.73 5.95
CA ALA A 390 -7.93 10.86 6.12
C ALA A 390 -7.24 11.58 4.94
N ALA A 391 -7.83 11.56 3.73
CA ALA A 391 -7.34 12.31 2.59
C ALA A 391 -7.31 13.83 2.82
N THR A 392 -8.18 14.34 3.70
CA THR A 392 -8.26 15.77 4.02
C THR A 392 -7.27 16.21 5.10
N LEU A 393 -6.64 15.26 5.81
CA LEU A 393 -5.64 15.57 6.83
C LEU A 393 -4.37 16.12 6.18
N ARG A 394 -3.68 16.99 6.90
CA ARG A 394 -2.31 17.40 6.60
C ARG A 394 -1.36 16.61 7.49
N LEU A 395 -0.62 15.70 6.89
CA LEU A 395 0.25 14.79 7.64
C LEU A 395 1.48 15.54 8.19
N PRO A 396 1.87 15.29 9.46
CA PRO A 396 3.16 15.73 9.98
C PRO A 396 4.33 15.16 9.16
N SER A 397 5.49 15.82 9.23
CA SER A 397 6.68 15.39 8.50
C SER A 397 7.08 13.94 8.83
N GLY A 398 7.57 13.20 7.84
CA GLY A 398 8.01 11.81 7.99
C GLY A 398 6.89 10.76 8.04
N CYS A 399 5.62 11.16 8.08
CA CYS A 399 4.51 10.22 8.07
C CYS A 399 4.52 9.35 6.80
N THR A 400 4.06 8.11 6.97
CA THR A 400 3.75 7.20 5.87
C THR A 400 2.24 6.98 5.81
N PHE A 401 1.66 7.09 4.63
CA PHE A 401 0.23 6.83 4.42
C PHE A 401 0.04 5.54 3.64
N VAL A 402 -0.78 4.64 4.17
CA VAL A 402 -1.07 3.33 3.59
C VAL A 402 -2.54 3.23 3.28
N THR A 403 -2.88 3.10 2.01
CA THR A 403 -4.24 2.89 1.51
C THR A 403 -4.19 2.01 0.27
N GLN A 404 -5.28 1.31 -0.04
CA GLN A 404 -5.38 0.44 -1.21
C GLN A 404 -6.56 0.89 -2.09
N SER A 405 -6.39 2.04 -2.76
CA SER A 405 -7.51 2.69 -3.46
C SER A 405 -7.73 2.20 -4.90
N LEU A 406 -6.71 1.60 -5.54
CA LEU A 406 -6.86 1.03 -6.88
C LEU A 406 -7.51 -0.35 -6.82
N TRP A 407 -6.99 -1.25 -6.00
CA TRP A 407 -7.58 -2.58 -5.85
C TRP A 407 -8.88 -2.53 -5.04
N GLY A 408 -8.91 -1.68 -3.98
CA GLY A 408 -10.12 -1.34 -3.25
C GLY A 408 -10.74 -2.48 -2.43
N SER A 409 -9.95 -3.46 -2.02
CA SER A 409 -10.43 -4.58 -1.20
C SER A 409 -10.61 -4.15 0.25
N ILE A 410 -11.86 -4.02 0.69
CA ILE A 410 -12.16 -3.70 2.10
C ILE A 410 -11.68 -4.82 3.03
N GLY A 411 -11.26 -4.46 4.24
CA GLY A 411 -10.62 -5.37 5.18
C GLY A 411 -9.11 -5.48 5.01
N PHE A 412 -8.53 -4.86 3.97
CA PHE A 412 -7.08 -4.81 3.72
C PHE A 412 -6.32 -4.20 4.90
N SER A 413 -6.83 -3.11 5.45
CA SER A 413 -6.05 -2.21 6.31
C SER A 413 -5.62 -2.82 7.64
N LEU A 414 -6.43 -3.69 8.23
CA LEU A 414 -6.12 -4.28 9.54
C LEU A 414 -4.91 -5.23 9.45
N PRO A 415 -4.86 -6.24 8.57
CA PRO A 415 -3.64 -7.02 8.41
C PRO A 415 -2.47 -6.21 7.85
N ALA A 416 -2.73 -5.19 7.01
CA ALA A 416 -1.67 -4.31 6.52
C ALA A 416 -1.01 -3.51 7.65
N ALA A 417 -1.77 -3.06 8.64
CA ALA A 417 -1.24 -2.42 9.85
C ALA A 417 -0.35 -3.37 10.67
N TYR A 418 -0.72 -4.66 10.76
CA TYR A 418 0.12 -5.70 11.36
C TYR A 418 1.46 -5.79 10.65
N GLY A 419 1.46 -5.94 9.32
CA GLY A 419 2.68 -6.01 8.53
C GLY A 419 3.54 -4.74 8.63
N ALA A 420 2.93 -3.57 8.54
CA ALA A 420 3.62 -2.28 8.63
C ALA A 420 4.30 -2.08 10.00
N GLN A 421 3.66 -2.49 11.09
CA GLN A 421 4.26 -2.37 12.42
C GLN A 421 5.41 -3.35 12.65
N LEU A 422 5.31 -4.57 12.16
CA LEU A 422 6.43 -5.52 12.18
C LEU A 422 7.63 -5.01 11.38
N ALA A 423 7.37 -4.36 10.26
CA ALA A 423 8.41 -3.75 9.42
C ALA A 423 9.11 -2.57 10.11
N GLN A 424 8.37 -1.77 10.89
CA GLN A 424 8.84 -0.55 11.54
C GLN A 424 8.41 -0.50 13.03
N PRO A 425 8.96 -1.36 13.88
CA PRO A 425 8.48 -1.54 15.27
C PRO A 425 8.66 -0.32 16.17
N GLN A 426 9.52 0.63 15.77
CA GLN A 426 9.76 1.86 16.53
C GLN A 426 8.80 3.01 16.14
N ARG A 427 8.04 2.85 15.05
CA ARG A 427 7.09 3.85 14.58
C ARG A 427 5.68 3.53 15.09
N ARG A 428 4.95 4.56 15.45
CA ARG A 428 3.57 4.44 15.88
C ARG A 428 2.67 4.17 14.66
N VAL A 429 1.83 3.15 14.73
CA VAL A 429 0.85 2.80 13.70
C VAL A 429 -0.53 3.25 14.14
N ILE A 430 -1.18 4.07 13.32
CA ILE A 430 -2.56 4.54 13.48
C ILE A 430 -3.40 3.87 12.39
N LEU A 431 -4.29 2.99 12.79
CA LEU A 431 -5.23 2.32 11.89
C LEU A 431 -6.61 2.97 11.97
N LEU A 432 -7.15 3.33 10.82
CA LEU A 432 -8.49 3.88 10.62
C LEU A 432 -9.29 2.91 9.76
N VAL A 433 -10.26 2.22 10.33
CA VAL A 433 -11.00 1.15 9.64
C VAL A 433 -12.50 1.24 9.94
N GLY A 434 -13.34 1.09 8.92
CA GLY A 434 -14.80 1.01 9.09
C GLY A 434 -15.23 -0.34 9.66
N ASP A 435 -16.38 -0.37 10.33
CA ASP A 435 -17.00 -1.57 10.90
C ASP A 435 -17.20 -2.68 9.87
N GLY A 436 -17.79 -2.38 8.71
CA GLY A 436 -18.01 -3.37 7.65
C GLY A 436 -16.71 -3.94 7.08
N ALA A 437 -15.68 -3.12 6.91
CA ALA A 437 -14.36 -3.56 6.47
C ALA A 437 -13.67 -4.45 7.52
N ALA A 438 -13.73 -4.05 8.79
CA ALA A 438 -13.13 -4.79 9.90
C ALA A 438 -13.72 -6.20 10.05
N GLN A 439 -15.01 -6.41 9.78
CA GLN A 439 -15.63 -7.74 9.85
C GLN A 439 -14.95 -8.79 8.96
N LEU A 440 -14.32 -8.37 7.87
CA LEU A 440 -13.69 -9.30 6.93
C LEU A 440 -12.37 -9.91 7.45
N THR A 441 -11.63 -9.17 8.29
CA THR A 441 -10.25 -9.54 8.64
C THR A 441 -9.89 -9.33 10.12
N ILE A 442 -10.90 -9.10 10.98
CA ILE A 442 -10.70 -8.80 12.41
C ILE A 442 -9.91 -9.85 13.17
N GLN A 443 -9.87 -11.10 12.68
CA GLN A 443 -9.13 -12.20 13.30
C GLN A 443 -7.64 -11.86 13.46
N GLU A 444 -7.08 -11.01 12.59
CA GLU A 444 -5.68 -10.61 12.65
C GLU A 444 -5.34 -9.76 13.89
N LEU A 445 -6.34 -9.19 14.54
CA LEU A 445 -6.19 -8.54 15.85
C LEU A 445 -5.60 -9.52 16.89
N GLY A 446 -6.01 -10.80 16.82
CA GLY A 446 -5.44 -11.87 17.66
C GLY A 446 -3.93 -12.08 17.43
N SER A 447 -3.49 -12.02 16.16
CA SER A 447 -2.06 -12.11 15.82
C SER A 447 -1.29 -10.90 16.33
N MET A 448 -1.81 -9.69 16.18
CA MET A 448 -1.20 -8.47 16.73
C MET A 448 -0.99 -8.56 18.25
N LEU A 449 -2.02 -9.02 18.97
CA LEU A 449 -1.97 -9.19 20.42
C LEU A 449 -1.00 -10.29 20.83
N ARG A 450 -1.00 -11.44 20.13
CA ARG A 450 -0.06 -12.56 20.36
C ARG A 450 1.38 -12.07 20.28
N ASP A 451 1.69 -11.27 19.27
CA ASP A 451 3.05 -10.82 18.97
C ASP A 451 3.43 -9.53 19.73
N GLY A 452 2.54 -9.02 20.58
CA GLY A 452 2.80 -7.88 21.46
C GLY A 452 2.91 -6.54 20.74
N LEU A 453 2.24 -6.41 19.58
CA LEU A 453 2.20 -5.16 18.84
C LEU A 453 1.24 -4.16 19.50
N THR A 454 1.48 -2.88 19.28
CA THR A 454 0.81 -1.79 19.99
C THR A 454 0.19 -0.74 19.04
N PRO A 455 -0.50 -1.14 17.93
CA PRO A 455 -1.16 -0.17 17.08
C PRO A 455 -2.29 0.55 17.82
N ILE A 456 -2.60 1.77 17.40
CA ILE A 456 -3.78 2.50 17.81
C ILE A 456 -4.83 2.33 16.71
N ILE A 457 -5.94 1.68 17.03
CA ILE A 457 -6.99 1.30 16.09
C ILE A 457 -8.24 2.12 16.39
N PHE A 458 -8.66 2.93 15.44
CA PHE A 458 -9.94 3.60 15.44
C PHE A 458 -10.89 2.84 14.52
N LEU A 459 -11.85 2.13 15.12
CA LEU A 459 -12.94 1.48 14.41
C LEU A 459 -14.06 2.50 14.22
N LEU A 460 -14.27 2.94 12.99
CA LEU A 460 -15.36 3.88 12.64
C LEU A 460 -16.66 3.09 12.47
N ASN A 461 -17.45 3.03 13.55
CA ASN A 461 -18.73 2.34 13.55
C ASN A 461 -19.84 3.30 13.09
N ASN A 462 -20.27 3.14 11.85
CA ASN A 462 -21.38 3.88 11.24
C ASN A 462 -22.50 2.92 10.77
N HIS A 463 -22.58 1.73 11.38
CA HIS A 463 -23.59 0.72 11.15
C HIS A 463 -23.68 0.23 9.70
N GLY A 464 -22.51 -0.02 9.05
CA GLY A 464 -22.42 -0.69 7.77
C GLY A 464 -21.80 0.12 6.63
N TYR A 465 -22.23 -0.16 5.39
CA TYR A 465 -21.56 0.32 4.18
C TYR A 465 -22.04 1.72 3.75
N THR A 466 -21.53 2.76 4.39
CA THR A 466 -21.92 4.17 4.12
C THR A 466 -21.55 4.62 2.70
N VAL A 467 -20.48 4.09 2.11
CA VAL A 467 -20.12 4.38 0.69
C VAL A 467 -21.24 3.94 -0.25
N GLU A 468 -21.73 2.72 -0.07
CA GLU A 468 -22.79 2.16 -0.90
C GLU A 468 -24.12 2.91 -0.69
N ARG A 469 -24.41 3.31 0.56
CA ARG A 469 -25.54 4.19 0.88
C ARG A 469 -25.44 5.52 0.13
N ALA A 470 -24.24 6.10 0.03
CA ALA A 470 -24.00 7.34 -0.69
C ALA A 470 -24.15 7.19 -2.20
N ILE A 471 -23.72 6.06 -2.77
CA ILE A 471 -23.71 5.84 -4.23
C ILE A 471 -25.10 5.42 -4.75
N HIS A 472 -25.83 4.56 -4.04
CA HIS A 472 -27.05 3.95 -4.61
C HIS A 472 -28.30 4.14 -3.79
N GLY A 473 -28.20 4.53 -2.54
CA GLY A 473 -29.37 4.84 -1.69
C GLY A 473 -29.24 4.29 -0.28
N PRO A 474 -29.76 5.05 0.71
CA PRO A 474 -29.47 4.79 2.12
C PRO A 474 -30.26 3.63 2.73
N GLN A 475 -31.35 3.18 2.10
CA GLN A 475 -32.34 2.27 2.72
C GLN A 475 -32.23 0.82 2.22
N GLN A 476 -31.19 0.50 1.47
CA GLN A 476 -31.04 -0.85 0.92
C GLN A 476 -30.50 -1.81 1.98
N PRO A 477 -31.15 -2.97 2.21
CA PRO A 477 -30.77 -3.89 3.29
C PRO A 477 -29.39 -4.53 3.11
N TYR A 478 -28.83 -4.55 1.91
CA TYR A 478 -27.47 -5.05 1.67
C TYR A 478 -26.37 -4.09 2.16
N ASN A 479 -26.72 -2.88 2.58
CA ASN A 479 -25.79 -1.94 3.21
C ASN A 479 -25.64 -2.19 4.72
N ASP A 480 -26.55 -2.98 5.31
CA ASP A 480 -26.52 -3.29 6.73
C ASP A 480 -25.64 -4.50 7.00
N ILE A 481 -24.98 -4.48 8.14
CA ILE A 481 -24.12 -5.57 8.60
C ILE A 481 -24.60 -6.08 9.96
N ALA A 482 -24.12 -7.24 10.39
CA ALA A 482 -24.36 -7.71 11.74
C ALA A 482 -23.68 -6.78 12.76
N GLU A 483 -24.44 -6.36 13.76
CA GLU A 483 -23.88 -5.56 14.86
C GLU A 483 -23.08 -6.47 15.80
N TRP A 484 -21.82 -6.08 16.04
CA TRP A 484 -20.92 -6.77 16.95
C TRP A 484 -20.63 -5.94 18.19
N ASP A 485 -20.38 -6.59 19.32
CA ASP A 485 -19.79 -5.92 20.48
C ASP A 485 -18.26 -5.80 20.28
N TRP A 486 -17.88 -4.77 19.55
CA TRP A 486 -16.48 -4.54 19.16
C TRP A 486 -15.54 -4.42 20.34
N THR A 487 -16.02 -3.87 21.45
CA THR A 487 -15.19 -3.64 22.65
C THR A 487 -14.80 -4.93 23.36
N GLN A 488 -15.48 -6.05 23.10
CA GLN A 488 -15.15 -7.35 23.68
C GLN A 488 -14.16 -8.14 22.81
N LEU A 489 -13.97 -7.79 21.53
CA LEU A 489 -13.19 -8.58 20.60
C LEU A 489 -11.70 -8.71 20.98
N PRO A 490 -11.00 -7.67 21.42
CA PRO A 490 -9.60 -7.83 21.82
C PRO A 490 -9.40 -8.86 22.93
N GLN A 491 -10.29 -8.86 23.94
CA GLN A 491 -10.26 -9.85 25.02
C GLN A 491 -10.65 -11.26 24.55
N ALA A 492 -11.60 -11.36 23.61
CA ALA A 492 -12.05 -12.65 23.07
C ALA A 492 -11.01 -13.31 22.17
N LEU A 493 -10.23 -12.51 21.43
CA LEU A 493 -9.21 -12.99 20.49
C LEU A 493 -7.85 -13.28 21.15
N ALA A 494 -7.59 -12.72 22.33
CA ALA A 494 -6.33 -12.96 23.06
C ALA A 494 -6.53 -12.81 24.58
N VAL A 495 -6.89 -13.89 25.24
CA VAL A 495 -7.32 -13.93 26.64
C VAL A 495 -6.26 -13.38 27.61
N ASP A 496 -4.97 -13.67 27.36
CA ASP A 496 -3.87 -13.33 28.29
C ASP A 496 -3.12 -12.05 27.90
N LYS A 497 -3.66 -11.25 26.98
CA LYS A 497 -3.01 -10.03 26.49
C LYS A 497 -3.79 -8.78 26.90
N ALA A 498 -3.06 -7.81 27.42
CA ALA A 498 -3.65 -6.54 27.78
C ALA A 498 -3.87 -5.65 26.54
N SER A 499 -5.03 -5.02 26.47
CA SER A 499 -5.36 -3.98 25.51
C SER A 499 -6.16 -2.87 26.19
N LEU A 500 -6.04 -1.65 25.67
CA LEU A 500 -6.92 -0.56 26.06
C LEU A 500 -8.11 -0.54 25.10
N THR A 501 -9.30 -0.78 25.59
CA THR A 501 -10.49 -0.85 24.77
C THR A 501 -11.55 0.11 25.31
N CYS A 502 -12.16 0.89 24.42
CA CYS A 502 -13.25 1.77 24.79
C CYS A 502 -14.16 2.08 23.60
N ARG A 503 -15.36 2.55 23.90
CA ARG A 503 -16.32 3.13 22.93
C ARG A 503 -16.44 4.62 23.23
N VAL A 504 -16.46 5.44 22.18
CA VAL A 504 -16.67 6.89 22.28
C VAL A 504 -17.88 7.29 21.43
N THR A 505 -18.72 8.14 22.00
CA THR A 505 -19.99 8.60 21.41
C THR A 505 -20.08 10.12 21.34
N GLN A 506 -19.17 10.82 22.01
CA GLN A 506 -19.11 12.27 22.10
C GLN A 506 -17.69 12.78 21.80
N ALA A 507 -17.56 14.02 21.37
CA ALA A 507 -16.29 14.62 20.98
C ALA A 507 -15.33 14.81 22.17
N ASP A 508 -15.83 15.19 23.34
CA ASP A 508 -15.02 15.32 24.56
C ASP A 508 -14.53 13.96 25.10
N GLU A 509 -15.31 12.90 24.95
CA GLU A 509 -14.86 11.53 25.26
C GLU A 509 -13.69 11.13 24.37
N LEU A 510 -13.80 11.43 23.06
CA LEU A 510 -12.70 11.17 22.12
C LEU A 510 -11.44 11.94 22.53
N GLN A 511 -11.54 13.21 22.88
CA GLN A 511 -10.40 14.01 23.32
C GLN A 511 -9.74 13.44 24.57
N GLN A 512 -10.54 12.98 25.56
CA GLN A 512 -10.02 12.34 26.77
C GLN A 512 -9.29 11.03 26.45
N VAL A 513 -9.85 10.21 25.56
CA VAL A 513 -9.23 8.97 25.12
C VAL A 513 -7.92 9.24 24.40
N LEU A 514 -7.89 10.20 23.46
CA LEU A 514 -6.67 10.58 22.73
C LEU A 514 -5.53 11.00 23.71
N THR A 515 -5.86 11.78 24.72
CA THR A 515 -4.90 12.14 25.78
C THR A 515 -4.36 10.91 26.54
N LYS A 516 -5.25 9.96 26.85
CA LYS A 516 -4.89 8.72 27.57
C LYS A 516 -4.00 7.80 26.75
N ILE A 517 -4.26 7.68 25.43
CA ILE A 517 -3.51 6.77 24.55
C ILE A 517 -2.25 7.41 23.94
N GLU A 518 -2.01 8.66 24.21
CA GLU A 518 -0.91 9.43 23.61
C GLU A 518 0.46 8.73 23.74
N ASN A 519 0.73 8.07 24.86
CA ASN A 519 1.95 7.33 25.14
C ASN A 519 1.64 5.88 25.55
N CYS A 520 0.55 5.30 25.03
CA CYS A 520 0.15 3.95 25.35
C CYS A 520 1.17 2.93 24.83
N GLN A 521 1.55 1.96 25.71
CA GLN A 521 2.50 0.89 25.40
C GLN A 521 1.80 -0.46 25.17
N GLN A 522 0.52 -0.44 24.91
CA GLN A 522 -0.30 -1.61 24.57
C GLN A 522 -1.21 -1.28 23.41
N LEU A 523 -1.72 -2.30 22.74
CA LEU A 523 -2.71 -2.13 21.68
C LEU A 523 -3.90 -1.32 22.21
N ALA A 524 -4.28 -0.26 21.49
CA ALA A 524 -5.45 0.55 21.80
C ALA A 524 -6.52 0.34 20.72
N PHE A 525 -7.71 -0.11 21.14
CA PHE A 525 -8.85 -0.36 20.26
C PHE A 525 -10.00 0.56 20.65
N ILE A 526 -10.29 1.55 19.81
CA ILE A 526 -11.28 2.59 20.07
C ILE A 526 -12.43 2.46 19.07
N GLU A 527 -13.59 2.07 19.54
CA GLU A 527 -14.83 2.11 18.76
C GLU A 527 -15.38 3.54 18.75
N VAL A 528 -15.44 4.14 17.58
CA VAL A 528 -15.90 5.51 17.35
C VAL A 528 -17.30 5.46 16.73
N MET A 529 -18.31 5.84 17.50
CA MET A 529 -19.71 5.82 17.04
C MET A 529 -20.01 7.06 16.21
N LEU A 530 -20.31 6.86 14.94
CA LEU A 530 -20.63 7.93 13.99
C LEU A 530 -22.03 7.73 13.41
N PRO A 531 -22.75 8.82 13.10
CA PRO A 531 -24.05 8.68 12.44
C PRO A 531 -23.93 7.98 11.08
N PRO A 532 -24.88 7.07 10.70
CA PRO A 532 -24.76 6.24 9.50
C PRO A 532 -24.66 7.02 8.18
N MET A 533 -25.18 8.24 8.13
CA MET A 533 -25.18 9.09 6.93
C MET A 533 -24.27 10.31 7.05
N ASP A 534 -23.48 10.41 8.13
CA ASP A 534 -22.46 11.44 8.27
C ASP A 534 -21.20 11.01 7.51
N MET A 535 -20.75 11.84 6.58
CA MET A 535 -19.70 11.49 5.61
C MET A 535 -18.70 12.64 5.46
N PRO A 536 -17.41 12.32 5.22
CA PRO A 536 -16.46 13.33 4.78
C PRO A 536 -16.92 14.02 3.49
N GLU A 537 -16.74 15.33 3.38
CA GLU A 537 -17.17 16.11 2.21
C GLU A 537 -16.58 15.57 0.90
N LEU A 538 -15.30 15.21 0.91
CA LEU A 538 -14.63 14.59 -0.25
C LEU A 538 -15.38 13.33 -0.72
N MET A 539 -15.82 12.47 0.20
CA MET A 539 -16.57 11.27 -0.14
C MET A 539 -17.93 11.60 -0.76
N VAL A 540 -18.63 12.59 -0.22
CA VAL A 540 -19.92 13.06 -0.78
C VAL A 540 -19.75 13.53 -2.23
N ASN A 541 -18.68 14.28 -2.50
CA ASN A 541 -18.40 14.79 -3.84
C ASN A 541 -17.99 13.69 -4.82
N VAL A 542 -17.18 12.72 -4.38
CA VAL A 542 -16.82 11.54 -5.18
C VAL A 542 -18.05 10.69 -5.49
N ALA A 543 -18.89 10.41 -4.50
CA ALA A 543 -20.12 9.62 -4.68
C ALA A 543 -21.09 10.27 -5.69
N LYS A 544 -21.29 11.60 -5.63
CA LYS A 544 -22.11 12.34 -6.61
C LYS A 544 -21.55 12.18 -8.03
N SER A 545 -20.24 12.26 -8.20
CA SER A 545 -19.60 12.13 -9.51
C SER A 545 -19.73 10.70 -10.08
N ILE A 546 -19.59 9.68 -9.23
CA ILE A 546 -19.79 8.28 -9.61
C ILE A 546 -21.27 8.03 -9.97
N GLN A 547 -22.22 8.55 -9.19
CA GLN A 547 -23.66 8.47 -9.52
C GLN A 547 -23.96 9.09 -10.88
N ALA A 548 -23.45 10.30 -11.14
CA ALA A 548 -23.66 10.99 -12.41
C ALA A 548 -23.12 10.19 -13.59
N ARG A 549 -21.95 9.57 -13.43
CA ARG A 549 -21.33 8.68 -14.43
C ARG A 549 -22.19 7.43 -14.69
N ASN A 550 -22.64 6.77 -13.63
CA ASN A 550 -23.45 5.55 -13.72
C ASN A 550 -24.84 5.82 -14.35
N ALA A 551 -25.39 7.02 -14.13
CA ALA A 551 -26.67 7.43 -14.74
C ALA A 551 -26.53 7.80 -16.24
N ALA A 552 -25.32 8.04 -16.73
CA ALA A 552 -25.05 8.38 -18.13
C ALA A 552 -24.79 7.13 -19.02
N ILE A 553 -24.76 5.94 -18.41
CA ILE A 553 -24.66 4.64 -19.07
C ILE A 553 -26.06 4.05 -19.22
#